data_9022d91b23f70ed7d2714d93ea7823f7
#
_entry.id   9022d91b23f70ed7d2714d93ea7823f7
#
_cell.length_a   1.000
_cell.length_b   1.000
_cell.length_c   1.000
_cell.angle_alpha   90.00
_cell.angle_beta   90.00
_cell.angle_gamma   90.00
#
_symmetry.space_group_name_H-M   'P 1'
#
loop_
_entity.id
_entity.type
_entity.pdbx_description
1 polymer ?
#
loop_
_entity_poly.entity_id
_entity_poly.type
_entity_poly.pdbx_seq_one_letter_code
_entity_poly.pdbx_strand_id
1 'polypeptide(L)'
;MSDSTPQPSPASSSRGTGSQPFFRPWTLLAGFVVGLGLMAWAGRTVIQRDLHPKDVRFHPMIAPDSQYEPTMGEMRAFVRARCRPDQILVIVGGNSILLGVGQPADRVWTKRLQEILGDRYAVVNLAFRGSSPTDGGAFVAESLRDEFPRQIYIANVAALQAADAIGIESYRFILFDAYYKGLLLPWAPRDQELKDHLADPDHKTARFERRLGAQVDALLHYRDFWNWWSSTKFFTFATPFQPNPKLAYKPRAYFRDEENDYEGTPFEDRFTPATVANDTIIARAYSAAGYTKNSSGVWQLAPAARQQFLNYAKRAFPDQLKPRTLILISRNSPFYTQKFEPELRERDDQAIQDTIEGYEQLGYSALDTGRGYTIQDYGDRTHLTSTGGAKLAAVTAPKIQALANQLGYLK
;
A
#
# COMPACT_ATOMS: atom_id res chain seq x y z
N MET A 1 3.87 -7.04 -99.25
CA MET A 1 4.60 -6.91 -98.02
C MET A 1 3.63 -7.23 -96.91
N SER A 2 3.73 -8.45 -96.46
CA SER A 2 2.83 -9.01 -95.43
C SER A 2 3.53 -8.97 -94.09
N ASP A 3 2.90 -8.20 -93.20
CA ASP A 3 3.35 -8.05 -91.84
C ASP A 3 2.72 -9.17 -90.99
N SER A 4 3.54 -10.07 -90.51
CA SER A 4 3.16 -11.18 -89.64
C SER A 4 3.49 -10.86 -88.19
N THR A 5 2.46 -10.50 -87.44
CA THR A 5 2.54 -10.31 -85.99
C THR A 5 2.57 -11.69 -85.26
N PRO A 6 3.48 -11.92 -84.35
CA PRO A 6 3.54 -13.15 -83.58
C PRO A 6 2.47 -13.18 -82.47
N GLN A 7 1.71 -14.26 -82.38
CA GLN A 7 0.79 -14.53 -81.27
C GLN A 7 1.52 -14.83 -79.96
N PRO A 8 1.08 -14.31 -78.85
CA PRO A 8 1.65 -14.65 -77.54
C PRO A 8 1.14 -16.06 -77.11
N SER A 9 2.06 -16.86 -76.65
CA SER A 9 1.81 -18.16 -76.04
C SER A 9 0.98 -18.08 -74.78
N PRO A 10 0.10 -19.03 -74.48
CA PRO A 10 -0.69 -19.01 -73.25
C PRO A 10 0.23 -19.26 -72.02
N ALA A 11 0.21 -18.32 -71.09
CA ALA A 11 0.89 -18.47 -69.81
C ALA A 11 0.29 -19.65 -69.04
N SER A 12 1.15 -20.61 -68.74
CA SER A 12 0.82 -21.72 -67.82
C SER A 12 0.51 -21.17 -66.41
N SER A 13 -0.74 -21.16 -66.06
CA SER A 13 -1.17 -20.91 -64.66
C SER A 13 -0.67 -22.01 -63.75
N SER A 14 0.47 -21.78 -63.11
CA SER A 14 0.88 -22.58 -61.94
C SER A 14 -0.15 -22.38 -60.84
N ARG A 15 -1.04 -23.32 -60.67
CA ARG A 15 -1.89 -23.42 -59.47
C ARG A 15 -0.94 -23.56 -58.28
N GLY A 16 -0.70 -22.42 -57.61
CA GLY A 16 -0.08 -22.40 -56.30
C GLY A 16 -0.96 -23.21 -55.36
N THR A 17 -0.45 -24.36 -54.97
CA THR A 17 -1.01 -25.10 -53.82
C THR A 17 -0.89 -24.22 -52.60
N GLY A 18 -1.95 -23.42 -52.37
CA GLY A 18 -2.08 -22.64 -51.15
C GLY A 18 -1.99 -23.59 -49.98
N SER A 19 -0.87 -23.53 -49.27
CA SER A 19 -0.74 -24.20 -47.99
C SER A 19 -1.83 -23.63 -47.08
N GLN A 20 -2.88 -24.42 -46.90
CA GLN A 20 -3.90 -24.04 -45.92
C GLN A 20 -3.23 -23.85 -44.56
N PRO A 21 -3.51 -22.77 -43.84
CA PRO A 21 -2.91 -22.56 -42.52
C PRO A 21 -3.27 -23.76 -41.63
N PHE A 22 -2.25 -24.41 -41.11
CA PHE A 22 -2.31 -25.60 -40.26
C PHE A 22 -3.06 -25.39 -38.93
N PHE A 23 -3.57 -24.20 -38.67
CA PHE A 23 -4.27 -23.85 -37.42
C PHE A 23 -5.78 -24.09 -37.55
N ARG A 24 -6.19 -25.27 -37.10
CA ARG A 24 -7.60 -25.51 -36.85
C ARG A 24 -8.04 -24.67 -35.63
N PRO A 25 -9.23 -24.02 -35.62
CA PRO A 25 -9.72 -23.20 -34.49
C PRO A 25 -9.67 -23.94 -33.14
N TRP A 26 -9.92 -25.21 -33.16
CA TRP A 26 -9.88 -26.10 -31.99
C TRP A 26 -8.46 -26.29 -31.38
N THR A 27 -7.42 -26.28 -32.19
CA THR A 27 -6.04 -26.36 -31.69
C THR A 27 -5.61 -25.06 -31.02
N LEU A 28 -6.08 -23.91 -31.51
CA LEU A 28 -5.87 -22.63 -30.85
C LEU A 28 -6.62 -22.57 -29.53
N LEU A 29 -7.88 -22.99 -29.49
CA LEU A 29 -8.66 -23.04 -28.25
C LEU A 29 -8.03 -23.98 -27.22
N ALA A 30 -7.65 -25.17 -27.64
CA ALA A 30 -6.98 -26.12 -26.77
C ALA A 30 -5.65 -25.60 -26.24
N GLY A 31 -4.84 -24.94 -27.07
CA GLY A 31 -3.60 -24.29 -26.66
C GLY A 31 -3.84 -23.18 -25.66
N PHE A 32 -4.88 -22.39 -25.87
CA PHE A 32 -5.28 -21.31 -24.95
C PHE A 32 -5.70 -21.87 -23.57
N VAL A 33 -6.55 -22.90 -23.55
CA VAL A 33 -7.00 -23.54 -22.30
C VAL A 33 -5.83 -24.17 -21.54
N VAL A 34 -4.93 -24.85 -22.24
CA VAL A 34 -3.71 -25.41 -21.64
C VAL A 34 -2.81 -24.30 -21.10
N GLY A 35 -2.63 -23.20 -21.84
CA GLY A 35 -1.87 -22.04 -21.39
C GLY A 35 -2.43 -21.42 -20.12
N LEU A 36 -3.76 -21.24 -20.04
CA LEU A 36 -4.42 -20.75 -18.81
C LEU A 36 -4.23 -21.71 -17.64
N GLY A 37 -4.35 -23.02 -17.88
CA GLY A 37 -4.11 -24.03 -16.85
C GLY A 37 -2.68 -24.02 -16.31
N LEU A 38 -1.70 -23.89 -17.20
CA LEU A 38 -0.28 -23.79 -16.82
C LEU A 38 -0.01 -22.48 -16.03
N MET A 39 -0.60 -21.39 -16.45
CA MET A 39 -0.46 -20.11 -15.73
C MET A 39 -1.08 -20.19 -14.32
N ALA A 40 -2.27 -20.76 -14.19
CA ALA A 40 -2.92 -20.94 -12.90
C ALA A 40 -2.12 -21.87 -11.98
N TRP A 41 -1.57 -22.93 -12.52
CA TRP A 41 -0.68 -23.82 -11.77
C TRP A 41 0.60 -23.11 -11.33
N ALA A 42 1.23 -22.36 -12.22
CA ALA A 42 2.45 -21.62 -11.93
C ALA A 42 2.20 -20.53 -10.88
N GLY A 43 1.13 -19.74 -11.00
CA GLY A 43 0.77 -18.70 -10.03
C GLY A 43 0.50 -19.28 -8.63
N ARG A 44 -0.23 -20.38 -8.54
CA ARG A 44 -0.42 -21.10 -7.27
C ARG A 44 0.91 -21.60 -6.69
N THR A 45 1.80 -22.09 -7.53
CA THR A 45 3.13 -22.59 -7.11
C THR A 45 3.98 -21.47 -6.55
N VAL A 46 3.93 -20.27 -7.16
CA VAL A 46 4.62 -19.07 -6.64
C VAL A 46 4.20 -18.77 -5.22
N ILE A 47 2.89 -18.78 -4.95
CA ILE A 47 2.35 -18.51 -3.61
C ILE A 47 2.68 -19.64 -2.63
N GLN A 48 2.47 -20.90 -3.02
CA GLN A 48 2.65 -22.05 -2.13
C GLN A 48 4.11 -22.27 -1.74
N ARG A 49 5.05 -21.95 -2.63
CA ARG A 49 6.50 -22.13 -2.41
C ARG A 49 7.20 -20.85 -2.00
N ASP A 50 6.46 -19.75 -1.81
CA ASP A 50 7.02 -18.46 -1.45
C ASP A 50 8.22 -18.05 -2.33
N LEU A 51 7.98 -18.01 -3.63
CA LEU A 51 9.04 -17.70 -4.61
C LEU A 51 9.29 -16.18 -4.76
N HIS A 52 8.69 -15.36 -3.91
CA HIS A 52 8.87 -13.91 -3.96
C HIS A 52 10.24 -13.49 -3.43
N PRO A 53 10.81 -12.40 -3.96
CA PRO A 53 12.04 -11.82 -3.42
C PRO A 53 11.89 -11.43 -1.96
N LYS A 54 12.87 -11.75 -1.12
CA LYS A 54 12.78 -11.60 0.34
C LYS A 54 13.07 -10.19 0.88
N ASP A 55 13.64 -9.30 0.06
CA ASP A 55 14.14 -7.99 0.52
C ASP A 55 13.40 -6.83 -0.15
N VAL A 56 12.07 -6.80 0.01
CA VAL A 56 11.23 -5.86 -0.74
C VAL A 56 10.35 -5.05 0.18
N ARG A 57 10.27 -3.74 -0.08
CA ARG A 57 9.11 -2.94 0.27
C ARG A 57 8.14 -3.00 -0.91
N PHE A 58 6.85 -3.29 -0.66
CA PHE A 58 5.86 -3.23 -1.72
C PHE A 58 5.67 -1.78 -2.14
N HIS A 59 5.81 -1.53 -3.42
CA HIS A 59 5.66 -0.21 -3.98
C HIS A 59 4.59 -0.23 -5.06
N PRO A 60 3.55 0.62 -4.99
CA PRO A 60 2.47 0.61 -5.96
C PRO A 60 2.90 1.12 -7.35
N MET A 61 4.03 1.84 -7.43
CA MET A 61 4.56 2.38 -8.68
C MET A 61 5.82 1.67 -9.06
N ILE A 62 5.70 0.80 -10.03
CA ILE A 62 6.82 0.09 -10.60
C ILE A 62 7.52 0.91 -11.69
N ALA A 63 6.73 1.66 -12.45
CA ALA A 63 7.16 2.58 -13.47
C ALA A 63 6.40 3.89 -13.28
N PRO A 64 6.89 5.07 -13.76
CA PRO A 64 6.11 6.30 -13.70
C PRO A 64 4.70 6.14 -14.22
N ASP A 65 4.51 5.24 -15.18
CA ASP A 65 3.25 5.01 -15.88
C ASP A 65 2.57 3.66 -15.54
N SER A 66 3.11 2.87 -14.63
CA SER A 66 2.53 1.59 -14.22
C SER A 66 2.45 1.47 -12.71
N GLN A 67 1.31 0.97 -12.23
CA GLN A 67 1.08 0.68 -10.82
C GLN A 67 1.34 -0.80 -10.56
N TYR A 68 2.17 -1.09 -9.58
CA TYR A 68 2.31 -2.43 -9.03
C TYR A 68 1.34 -2.59 -7.85
N GLU A 69 0.34 -3.39 -8.06
CA GLU A 69 -0.60 -3.74 -7.00
C GLU A 69 -0.33 -5.19 -6.59
N PRO A 70 0.30 -5.42 -5.42
CA PRO A 70 0.54 -6.78 -4.94
C PRO A 70 -0.79 -7.49 -4.70
N THR A 71 -0.82 -8.79 -4.95
CA THR A 71 -1.98 -9.60 -4.59
C THR A 71 -1.97 -9.91 -3.09
N MET A 72 -3.14 -10.28 -2.55
CA MET A 72 -3.23 -10.79 -1.18
C MET A 72 -2.37 -12.03 -0.97
N GLY A 73 -2.27 -12.88 -2.01
CA GLY A 73 -1.40 -14.06 -1.99
C GLY A 73 0.06 -13.69 -1.82
N GLU A 74 0.54 -12.72 -2.60
CA GLU A 74 1.92 -12.22 -2.50
C GLU A 74 2.23 -11.63 -1.12
N MET A 75 1.35 -10.77 -0.59
CA MET A 75 1.54 -10.17 0.73
C MET A 75 1.56 -11.22 1.85
N ARG A 76 0.68 -12.22 1.79
CA ARG A 76 0.68 -13.32 2.76
C ARG A 76 1.94 -14.18 2.66
N ALA A 77 2.38 -14.52 1.45
CA ALA A 77 3.62 -15.24 1.23
C ALA A 77 4.83 -14.45 1.76
N PHE A 78 4.83 -13.14 1.54
CA PHE A 78 5.86 -12.23 2.05
C PHE A 78 5.93 -12.23 3.58
N VAL A 79 4.79 -12.26 4.28
CA VAL A 79 4.74 -12.39 5.74
C VAL A 79 5.28 -13.73 6.20
N ARG A 80 4.80 -14.82 5.59
CA ARG A 80 5.22 -16.19 5.95
C ARG A 80 6.71 -16.42 5.81
N ALA A 81 7.33 -15.81 4.77
CA ALA A 81 8.77 -15.90 4.56
C ALA A 81 9.61 -15.20 5.64
N ARG A 82 9.01 -14.26 6.38
CA ARG A 82 9.72 -13.39 7.34
C ARG A 82 9.38 -13.67 8.78
N CYS A 83 8.26 -14.31 9.06
CA CYS A 83 7.81 -14.57 10.42
C CYS A 83 7.84 -16.08 10.72
N ARG A 84 8.61 -16.47 11.71
CA ARG A 84 8.58 -17.83 12.26
C ARG A 84 7.39 -17.98 13.23
N PRO A 85 6.87 -19.19 13.42
CA PRO A 85 5.72 -19.43 14.32
C PRO A 85 5.95 -19.04 15.79
N ASP A 86 7.21 -19.01 16.23
CA ASP A 86 7.61 -18.64 17.60
C ASP A 86 7.72 -17.12 17.81
N GLN A 87 7.74 -16.33 16.76
CA GLN A 87 7.86 -14.88 16.82
C GLN A 87 6.52 -14.17 17.02
N ILE A 88 6.58 -12.92 17.46
CA ILE A 88 5.47 -11.98 17.46
C ILE A 88 5.50 -11.23 16.12
N LEU A 89 4.48 -11.40 15.32
CA LEU A 89 4.37 -10.74 14.03
C LEU A 89 3.93 -9.29 14.22
N VAL A 90 4.72 -8.34 13.67
CA VAL A 90 4.40 -6.91 13.64
C VAL A 90 4.16 -6.50 12.19
N ILE A 91 2.91 -6.33 11.81
CA ILE A 91 2.52 -5.87 10.47
C ILE A 91 2.39 -4.36 10.49
N VAL A 92 3.18 -3.69 9.68
CA VAL A 92 3.09 -2.25 9.45
C VAL A 92 2.28 -2.01 8.20
N GLY A 93 1.09 -1.43 8.35
CA GLY A 93 0.24 -0.95 7.26
C GLY A 93 0.24 0.58 7.16
N GLY A 94 -0.79 1.14 6.54
CA GLY A 94 -0.94 2.58 6.39
C GLY A 94 -0.27 3.15 5.16
N ASN A 95 0.02 4.44 5.17
CA ASN A 95 0.39 5.22 4.00
C ASN A 95 1.91 5.38 3.78
N SER A 96 2.27 6.31 2.91
CA SER A 96 3.65 6.63 2.52
C SER A 96 4.57 6.99 3.70
N ILE A 97 4.05 7.51 4.81
CA ILE A 97 4.86 7.82 6.00
C ILE A 97 5.39 6.51 6.60
N LEU A 98 4.53 5.52 6.80
CA LEU A 98 4.93 4.22 7.34
C LEU A 98 5.64 3.34 6.31
N LEU A 99 5.37 3.54 5.01
CA LEU A 99 6.21 2.94 3.96
C LEU A 99 7.68 3.37 4.10
N GLY A 100 7.91 4.59 4.60
CA GLY A 100 9.23 5.18 4.76
C GLY A 100 9.70 5.90 3.50
N VAL A 101 8.78 6.62 2.82
CA VAL A 101 9.16 7.52 1.72
C VAL A 101 10.17 8.55 2.24
N GLY A 102 11.24 8.78 1.50
CA GLY A 102 12.35 9.65 1.91
C GLY A 102 13.43 8.95 2.73
N GLN A 103 13.31 7.63 2.92
CA GLN A 103 14.29 6.80 3.64
C GLN A 103 14.83 5.70 2.72
N PRO A 104 16.14 5.55 2.54
CA PRO A 104 16.71 4.45 1.79
C PRO A 104 16.34 3.09 2.41
N ALA A 105 16.28 2.06 1.58
CA ALA A 105 15.85 0.71 2.00
C ALA A 105 16.72 0.11 3.12
N ASP A 106 17.99 0.44 3.15
CA ASP A 106 18.94 -0.01 4.18
C ASP A 106 18.80 0.71 5.52
N ARG A 107 18.16 1.89 5.53
CA ARG A 107 17.95 2.76 6.70
C ARG A 107 16.50 3.07 6.98
N VAL A 108 15.56 2.31 6.40
CA VAL A 108 14.13 2.51 6.64
C VAL A 108 13.79 2.24 8.11
N TRP A 109 12.87 3.02 8.65
CA TRP A 109 12.48 2.99 10.06
C TRP A 109 12.03 1.60 10.54
N THR A 110 11.40 0.80 9.69
CA THR A 110 10.96 -0.55 10.05
C THR A 110 12.12 -1.53 10.22
N LYS A 111 13.22 -1.33 9.50
CA LYS A 111 14.45 -2.08 9.72
C LYS A 111 15.06 -1.72 11.08
N ARG A 112 15.10 -0.43 11.40
CA ARG A 112 15.54 0.04 12.71
C ARG A 112 14.63 -0.46 13.84
N LEU A 113 13.32 -0.48 13.60
CA LEU A 113 12.35 -1.06 14.54
C LEU A 113 12.63 -2.55 14.79
N GLN A 114 12.90 -3.32 13.73
CA GLN A 114 13.29 -4.74 13.86
C GLN A 114 14.54 -4.91 14.72
N GLU A 115 15.56 -4.08 14.50
CA GLU A 115 16.80 -4.12 15.30
C GLU A 115 16.54 -3.86 16.79
N ILE A 116 15.71 -2.88 17.14
CA ILE A 116 15.36 -2.54 18.52
C ILE A 116 14.52 -3.65 19.17
N LEU A 117 13.56 -4.22 18.46
CA LEU A 117 12.68 -5.27 18.97
C LEU A 117 13.37 -6.63 19.09
N GLY A 118 14.42 -6.87 18.28
CA GLY A 118 15.19 -8.12 18.28
C GLY A 118 14.44 -9.32 17.69
N ASP A 119 15.05 -10.50 17.83
CA ASP A 119 14.64 -11.72 17.13
C ASP A 119 13.30 -12.33 17.61
N ARG A 120 12.80 -11.86 18.75
CA ARG A 120 11.48 -12.29 19.24
C ARG A 120 10.34 -11.76 18.38
N TYR A 121 10.59 -10.73 17.59
CA TYR A 121 9.62 -10.08 16.73
C TYR A 121 10.01 -10.25 15.25
N ALA A 122 9.00 -10.27 14.38
CA ALA A 122 9.16 -10.17 12.95
C ALA A 122 8.40 -8.94 12.45
N VAL A 123 9.14 -7.90 12.04
CA VAL A 123 8.55 -6.66 11.52
C VAL A 123 8.41 -6.75 10.00
N VAL A 124 7.19 -6.63 9.51
CA VAL A 124 6.87 -6.71 8.08
C VAL A 124 6.18 -5.43 7.64
N ASN A 125 6.80 -4.69 6.72
CA ASN A 125 6.25 -3.44 6.19
C ASN A 125 5.35 -3.74 4.97
N LEU A 126 4.05 -3.53 5.15
CA LEU A 126 3.02 -3.64 4.12
C LEU A 126 2.30 -2.30 3.90
N ALA A 127 2.93 -1.20 4.23
CA ALA A 127 2.40 0.14 3.95
C ALA A 127 2.55 0.47 2.47
N PHE A 128 1.66 1.34 1.95
CA PHE A 128 1.65 1.77 0.56
C PHE A 128 1.50 3.29 0.45
N ARG A 129 2.00 3.88 -0.64
CA ARG A 129 1.76 5.30 -0.93
C ARG A 129 0.27 5.55 -1.15
N GLY A 130 -0.29 6.57 -0.50
CA GLY A 130 -1.69 6.96 -0.64
C GLY A 130 -2.71 5.97 -0.05
N SER A 131 -2.23 4.95 0.66
CA SER A 131 -3.10 3.98 1.34
C SER A 131 -3.77 4.58 2.58
N SER A 132 -4.94 4.09 2.91
CA SER A 132 -5.58 4.37 4.19
C SER A 132 -5.06 3.41 5.27
N PRO A 133 -5.24 3.76 6.55
CA PRO A 133 -4.85 2.89 7.68
C PRO A 133 -5.47 1.50 7.62
N THR A 134 -6.60 1.35 6.92
CA THR A 134 -7.42 0.15 6.86
C THR A 134 -7.25 -0.68 5.60
N ASP A 135 -6.34 -0.25 4.70
CA ASP A 135 -6.06 -0.97 3.46
C ASP A 135 -4.99 -2.05 3.62
N GLY A 136 -4.71 -2.77 2.57
CA GLY A 136 -3.59 -3.68 2.38
C GLY A 136 -3.14 -4.45 3.63
N GLY A 137 -2.33 -3.81 4.45
CA GLY A 137 -1.79 -4.41 5.68
C GLY A 137 -2.85 -4.87 6.67
N ALA A 138 -3.98 -4.15 6.82
CA ALA A 138 -5.09 -4.56 7.68
C ALA A 138 -5.77 -5.84 7.16
N PHE A 139 -5.96 -5.95 5.84
CA PHE A 139 -6.52 -7.17 5.23
C PHE A 139 -5.60 -8.37 5.41
N VAL A 140 -4.28 -8.16 5.28
CA VAL A 140 -3.30 -9.22 5.53
C VAL A 140 -3.32 -9.63 7.00
N ALA A 141 -3.31 -8.69 7.94
CA ALA A 141 -3.38 -8.95 9.37
C ALA A 141 -4.63 -9.78 9.72
N GLU A 142 -5.79 -9.40 9.19
CA GLU A 142 -7.04 -10.14 9.39
C GLU A 142 -6.97 -11.55 8.79
N SER A 143 -6.48 -11.67 7.56
CA SER A 143 -6.41 -12.95 6.84
C SER A 143 -5.41 -13.96 7.42
N LEU A 144 -4.45 -13.50 8.20
CA LEU A 144 -3.41 -14.31 8.84
C LEU A 144 -3.62 -14.48 10.36
N ARG A 145 -4.71 -13.97 10.91
CA ARG A 145 -4.95 -13.94 12.36
C ARG A 145 -4.87 -15.33 13.02
N ASP A 146 -5.45 -16.32 12.39
CA ASP A 146 -5.50 -17.68 12.93
C ASP A 146 -4.16 -18.42 12.72
N GLU A 147 -3.42 -18.07 11.68
CA GLU A 147 -2.09 -18.62 11.40
C GLU A 147 -1.01 -18.00 12.30
N PHE A 148 -1.13 -16.69 12.56
CA PHE A 148 -0.23 -15.94 13.45
C PHE A 148 -1.02 -15.30 14.60
N PRO A 149 -1.41 -16.07 15.63
CA PRO A 149 -2.25 -15.56 16.72
C PRO A 149 -1.55 -14.49 17.55
N ARG A 150 -0.20 -14.48 17.60
CA ARG A 150 0.61 -13.43 18.22
C ARG A 150 0.99 -12.38 17.20
N GLN A 151 0.03 -11.51 16.83
CA GLN A 151 0.28 -10.41 15.89
C GLN A 151 -0.13 -9.05 16.46
N ILE A 152 0.59 -8.02 16.03
CA ILE A 152 0.31 -6.60 16.27
C ILE A 152 0.24 -5.92 14.91
N TYR A 153 -0.80 -5.11 14.70
CA TYR A 153 -0.95 -4.29 13.51
C TYR A 153 -0.62 -2.83 13.83
N ILE A 154 0.11 -2.17 12.95
CA ILE A 154 0.47 -0.76 13.08
C ILE A 154 -0.13 0.00 11.89
N ALA A 155 -0.83 1.09 12.17
CA ALA A 155 -1.32 2.02 11.18
C ALA A 155 -1.02 3.45 11.59
N ASN A 156 -1.03 4.39 10.64
CA ASN A 156 -0.91 5.81 10.97
C ASN A 156 -2.13 6.60 10.50
N VAL A 157 -2.41 7.66 11.23
CA VAL A 157 -3.43 8.64 10.91
C VAL A 157 -2.86 10.05 11.11
N ALA A 158 -3.39 11.03 10.39
CA ALA A 158 -3.25 12.44 10.78
C ALA A 158 -4.22 12.76 11.90
N ALA A 159 -3.95 13.82 12.67
CA ALA A 159 -4.85 14.27 13.72
C ALA A 159 -6.24 14.50 13.14
N LEU A 160 -7.26 13.94 13.78
CA LEU A 160 -8.67 14.01 13.41
C LEU A 160 -8.95 13.70 11.92
N GLN A 161 -8.13 12.91 11.31
CA GLN A 161 -8.47 12.37 10.01
C GLN A 161 -9.70 11.47 10.18
N ALA A 162 -10.87 12.13 10.23
CA ALA A 162 -12.12 11.50 9.86
C ALA A 162 -12.05 11.35 8.33
N ALA A 163 -11.24 10.41 7.89
CA ALA A 163 -11.20 10.07 6.49
C ALA A 163 -12.55 9.47 6.15
N ASP A 164 -13.41 10.23 5.50
CA ASP A 164 -14.61 9.70 4.83
C ASP A 164 -14.23 8.66 3.76
N ALA A 165 -13.01 8.67 3.34
CA ALA A 165 -12.41 7.71 2.47
C ALA A 165 -11.73 6.60 3.27
N ILE A 166 -12.44 5.58 3.61
CA ILE A 166 -11.84 4.28 3.64
C ILE A 166 -11.28 4.12 2.24
N GLY A 167 -9.96 4.05 2.09
CA GLY A 167 -9.25 4.15 0.81
C GLY A 167 -9.51 3.02 -0.19
N ILE A 168 -10.76 2.61 -0.31
CA ILE A 168 -11.24 1.68 -1.33
C ILE A 168 -10.85 2.14 -2.73
N GLU A 169 -10.61 3.45 -2.90
CA GLU A 169 -10.28 3.99 -4.20
C GLU A 169 -8.87 3.66 -4.67
N SER A 170 -7.88 3.72 -3.79
CA SER A 170 -6.48 3.52 -4.17
C SER A 170 -6.09 2.05 -4.33
N TYR A 171 -6.67 1.14 -3.54
CA TYR A 171 -6.31 -0.28 -3.51
C TYR A 171 -7.51 -1.22 -3.62
N ARG A 172 -8.49 -0.85 -4.41
CA ARG A 172 -9.70 -1.64 -4.71
C ARG A 172 -9.38 -3.07 -5.10
N PHE A 173 -8.30 -3.24 -5.87
CA PHE A 173 -7.92 -4.56 -6.35
C PHE A 173 -7.55 -5.49 -5.20
N ILE A 174 -6.81 -5.01 -4.21
CA ILE A 174 -6.42 -5.82 -3.03
C ILE A 174 -7.66 -6.24 -2.25
N LEU A 175 -8.62 -5.34 -2.06
CA LEU A 175 -9.89 -5.66 -1.40
C LEU A 175 -10.69 -6.71 -2.19
N PHE A 176 -10.81 -6.55 -3.51
CA PHE A 176 -11.50 -7.51 -4.36
C PHE A 176 -10.78 -8.85 -4.40
N ASP A 177 -9.46 -8.85 -4.51
CA ASP A 177 -8.64 -10.05 -4.47
C ASP A 177 -8.84 -10.82 -3.15
N ALA A 178 -8.80 -10.12 -2.02
CA ALA A 178 -9.04 -10.69 -0.72
C ALA A 178 -10.47 -11.25 -0.58
N TYR A 179 -11.46 -10.52 -1.05
CA TYR A 179 -12.86 -10.92 -1.00
C TYR A 179 -13.12 -12.18 -1.84
N TYR A 180 -12.71 -12.17 -3.12
CA TYR A 180 -12.98 -13.28 -4.03
C TYR A 180 -12.14 -14.53 -3.72
N LYS A 181 -11.01 -14.39 -3.07
CA LYS A 181 -10.20 -15.50 -2.56
C LYS A 181 -10.69 -16.02 -1.19
N GLY A 182 -11.73 -15.42 -0.62
CA GLY A 182 -12.27 -15.82 0.68
C GLY A 182 -11.28 -15.59 1.84
N LEU A 183 -10.39 -14.62 1.71
CA LEU A 183 -9.34 -14.32 2.68
C LEU A 183 -9.75 -13.27 3.71
N LEU A 184 -10.85 -12.56 3.48
CA LEU A 184 -11.43 -11.64 4.44
C LEU A 184 -12.47 -12.35 5.28
N LEU A 185 -12.35 -12.21 6.59
CA LEU A 185 -13.47 -12.53 7.47
C LEU A 185 -14.55 -11.45 7.30
N PRO A 186 -15.85 -11.84 7.33
CA PRO A 186 -16.92 -10.88 7.23
C PRO A 186 -16.85 -9.92 8.42
N TRP A 187 -16.57 -8.64 8.17
CA TRP A 187 -16.90 -7.60 9.12
C TRP A 187 -17.88 -6.63 8.46
N ALA A 188 -19.05 -6.60 8.99
CA ALA A 188 -20.25 -6.02 8.39
C ALA A 188 -20.08 -4.62 7.75
N PRO A 189 -19.36 -3.67 8.35
CA PRO A 189 -19.15 -2.36 7.71
C PRO A 189 -18.42 -2.44 6.37
N ARG A 190 -17.36 -3.26 6.30
CA ARG A 190 -16.58 -3.42 5.05
C ARG A 190 -17.35 -4.18 3.97
N ASP A 191 -18.12 -5.19 4.35
CA ASP A 191 -18.97 -5.92 3.43
C ASP A 191 -20.05 -5.01 2.83
N GLN A 192 -20.67 -4.15 3.64
CA GLN A 192 -21.65 -3.18 3.16
C GLN A 192 -21.00 -2.12 2.26
N GLU A 193 -19.86 -1.56 2.63
CA GLU A 193 -19.11 -0.63 1.81
C GLU A 193 -18.73 -1.23 0.46
N LEU A 194 -18.30 -2.49 0.45
CA LEU A 194 -17.99 -3.21 -0.79
C LEU A 194 -19.25 -3.35 -1.65
N LYS A 195 -20.39 -3.71 -1.06
CA LYS A 195 -21.67 -3.82 -1.76
C LYS A 195 -22.15 -2.48 -2.31
N ASP A 196 -22.10 -1.42 -1.51
CA ASP A 196 -22.48 -0.07 -1.92
C ASP A 196 -21.59 0.41 -3.07
N HIS A 197 -20.30 0.15 -2.95
CA HIS A 197 -19.33 0.46 -4.00
C HIS A 197 -19.59 -0.34 -5.30
N LEU A 198 -20.00 -1.59 -5.19
CA LEU A 198 -20.39 -2.40 -6.34
C LEU A 198 -21.74 -1.96 -6.95
N ALA A 199 -22.61 -1.32 -6.19
CA ALA A 199 -23.93 -0.88 -6.61
C ALA A 199 -23.96 0.52 -7.26
N ASP A 200 -22.95 1.38 -6.99
CA ASP A 200 -22.92 2.75 -7.48
C ASP A 200 -22.87 2.84 -9.04
N PRO A 201 -23.78 3.56 -9.68
CA PRO A 201 -23.91 3.62 -11.11
C PRO A 201 -22.84 4.42 -11.85
N ASP A 202 -22.23 5.42 -11.19
CA ASP A 202 -21.36 6.39 -11.87
C ASP A 202 -19.98 5.82 -12.29
N HIS A 203 -19.66 4.62 -11.84
CA HIS A 203 -18.38 3.96 -12.14
C HIS A 203 -18.53 2.54 -12.71
N LYS A 204 -19.64 2.21 -13.35
CA LYS A 204 -20.00 0.84 -13.75
C LYS A 204 -18.95 0.14 -14.62
N THR A 205 -18.38 0.82 -15.60
CA THR A 205 -17.48 0.18 -16.57
C THR A 205 -16.11 -0.16 -15.94
N ALA A 206 -15.47 0.81 -15.32
CA ALA A 206 -14.17 0.59 -14.65
C ALA A 206 -14.28 -0.42 -13.48
N ARG A 207 -15.43 -0.47 -12.83
CA ARG A 207 -15.72 -1.43 -11.76
C ARG A 207 -15.95 -2.84 -12.27
N PHE A 208 -16.70 -2.96 -13.37
CA PHE A 208 -16.91 -4.26 -14.00
C PHE A 208 -15.58 -4.89 -14.40
N GLU A 209 -14.70 -4.13 -15.05
CA GLU A 209 -13.38 -4.61 -15.45
C GLU A 209 -12.52 -5.02 -14.25
N ARG A 210 -12.50 -4.21 -13.19
CA ARG A 210 -11.75 -4.53 -11.97
C ARG A 210 -12.32 -5.74 -11.23
N ARG A 211 -13.65 -5.82 -11.14
CA ARG A 211 -14.33 -6.96 -10.54
C ARG A 211 -14.07 -8.24 -11.33
N LEU A 212 -14.23 -8.18 -12.65
CA LEU A 212 -13.95 -9.31 -13.52
C LEU A 212 -12.48 -9.71 -13.42
N GLY A 213 -11.57 -8.74 -13.45
CA GLY A 213 -10.13 -8.98 -13.28
C GLY A 213 -9.82 -9.69 -11.96
N ALA A 214 -10.41 -9.25 -10.85
CA ALA A 214 -10.21 -9.89 -9.56
C ALA A 214 -10.82 -11.31 -9.49
N GLN A 215 -12.00 -11.53 -10.09
CA GLN A 215 -12.62 -12.86 -10.18
C GLN A 215 -11.79 -13.83 -11.03
N VAL A 216 -11.30 -13.35 -12.18
CA VAL A 216 -10.44 -14.14 -13.07
C VAL A 216 -9.12 -14.45 -12.38
N ASP A 217 -8.53 -13.49 -11.68
CA ASP A 217 -7.29 -13.72 -10.93
C ASP A 217 -7.49 -14.68 -9.75
N ALA A 218 -8.59 -14.59 -9.03
CA ALA A 218 -8.91 -15.53 -7.95
C ALA A 218 -8.96 -17.00 -8.44
N LEU A 219 -9.38 -17.21 -9.69
CA LEU A 219 -9.40 -18.52 -10.32
C LEU A 219 -8.05 -18.92 -10.91
N LEU A 220 -7.44 -18.03 -11.68
CA LEU A 220 -6.29 -18.33 -12.53
C LEU A 220 -4.95 -17.95 -11.90
N HIS A 221 -4.91 -17.14 -10.84
CA HIS A 221 -3.68 -16.65 -10.23
C HIS A 221 -2.71 -15.98 -11.22
N TYR A 222 -3.24 -15.32 -12.28
CA TYR A 222 -2.40 -14.79 -13.34
C TYR A 222 -1.54 -13.62 -12.87
N ARG A 223 -2.03 -12.82 -11.90
CA ARG A 223 -1.25 -11.71 -11.32
C ARG A 223 -0.11 -12.22 -10.45
N ASP A 224 -0.36 -13.24 -9.63
CA ASP A 224 0.70 -13.88 -8.83
C ASP A 224 1.82 -14.37 -9.74
N PHE A 225 1.47 -15.04 -10.84
CA PHE A 225 2.44 -15.49 -11.85
C PHE A 225 3.14 -14.30 -12.53
N TRP A 226 2.38 -13.32 -13.01
CA TRP A 226 2.93 -12.18 -13.75
C TRP A 226 3.84 -11.32 -12.88
N ASN A 227 3.47 -11.04 -11.65
CA ASN A 227 4.27 -10.29 -10.72
C ASN A 227 5.60 -11.01 -10.42
N TRP A 228 5.52 -12.29 -10.14
CA TRP A 228 6.74 -13.10 -9.95
C TRP A 228 7.62 -13.13 -11.22
N TRP A 229 7.03 -13.36 -12.36
CA TRP A 229 7.75 -13.44 -13.64
C TRP A 229 8.41 -12.09 -13.96
N SER A 230 7.68 -11.01 -13.91
CA SER A 230 8.20 -9.68 -14.19
C SER A 230 9.31 -9.29 -13.21
N SER A 231 9.13 -9.59 -11.92
CA SER A 231 10.09 -9.24 -10.89
C SER A 231 11.39 -10.05 -10.94
N THR A 232 11.31 -11.33 -11.30
CA THR A 232 12.44 -12.25 -11.19
C THR A 232 13.13 -12.53 -12.52
N LYS A 233 12.40 -12.48 -13.64
CA LYS A 233 12.90 -12.93 -14.95
C LYS A 233 12.85 -11.85 -16.03
N PHE A 234 11.68 -11.25 -16.24
CA PHE A 234 11.48 -10.30 -17.34
C PHE A 234 12.44 -9.13 -17.27
N PHE A 235 12.59 -8.52 -16.10
CA PHE A 235 13.48 -7.37 -15.93
C PHE A 235 14.96 -7.72 -15.99
N THR A 236 15.32 -8.95 -15.74
CA THR A 236 16.72 -9.38 -15.91
C THR A 236 17.09 -9.46 -17.39
N PHE A 237 16.13 -9.77 -18.27
CA PHE A 237 16.37 -9.94 -19.70
C PHE A 237 15.96 -8.75 -20.56
N ALA A 238 14.88 -8.06 -20.21
CA ALA A 238 14.32 -6.99 -21.05
C ALA A 238 15.03 -5.63 -20.90
N THR A 239 15.58 -5.32 -19.74
CA THR A 239 16.23 -4.02 -19.49
C THR A 239 17.48 -3.73 -20.31
N PRO A 240 18.34 -4.71 -20.68
CA PRO A 240 19.46 -4.45 -21.56
C PRO A 240 19.06 -3.96 -22.95
N PHE A 241 17.83 -4.24 -23.37
CA PHE A 241 17.32 -3.97 -24.71
C PHE A 241 16.43 -2.71 -24.78
N GLN A 242 16.19 -2.03 -23.69
CA GLN A 242 15.40 -0.81 -23.71
C GLN A 242 16.25 0.41 -24.11
N PRO A 243 15.99 1.03 -25.26
CA PRO A 243 16.81 2.13 -25.75
C PRO A 243 16.52 3.47 -25.05
N ASN A 244 15.55 3.53 -24.13
CA ASN A 244 15.19 4.78 -23.47
C ASN A 244 15.80 4.85 -22.07
N PRO A 245 16.84 5.68 -21.86
CA PRO A 245 17.48 5.83 -20.56
C PRO A 245 16.56 6.43 -19.47
N LYS A 246 15.44 7.09 -19.86
CA LYS A 246 14.41 7.52 -18.93
C LYS A 246 13.51 6.38 -18.44
N LEU A 247 13.51 5.27 -19.17
CA LEU A 247 12.85 4.00 -18.82
C LEU A 247 13.88 2.94 -18.41
N ALA A 248 15.14 3.31 -18.21
CA ALA A 248 16.16 2.43 -17.65
C ALA A 248 15.85 2.19 -16.17
N TYR A 249 14.74 1.52 -15.94
CA TYR A 249 14.48 0.87 -14.69
C TYR A 249 15.62 -0.07 -14.43
N LYS A 250 16.35 0.18 -13.40
CA LYS A 250 17.16 -0.87 -12.83
C LYS A 250 16.18 -1.97 -12.42
N PRO A 251 16.27 -3.20 -12.97
CA PRO A 251 15.28 -4.26 -12.74
C PRO A 251 15.02 -4.55 -11.27
N ARG A 252 15.95 -4.19 -10.41
CA ARG A 252 15.87 -4.32 -8.97
C ARG A 252 15.24 -3.13 -8.26
N ALA A 253 15.02 -1.99 -8.95
CA ALA A 253 14.38 -0.82 -8.37
C ALA A 253 12.90 -1.08 -8.01
N TYR A 254 12.28 -2.07 -8.63
CA TYR A 254 10.96 -2.55 -8.26
C TYR A 254 10.84 -3.08 -6.85
N PHE A 255 11.89 -3.75 -6.45
CA PHE A 255 11.95 -4.47 -5.21
C PHE A 255 13.00 -3.90 -4.28
N ARG A 256 13.88 -3.07 -4.82
CA ARG A 256 14.72 -2.19 -4.05
C ARG A 256 14.05 -0.84 -4.06
N ASP A 257 13.48 -0.51 -2.97
CA ASP A 257 12.99 0.82 -2.72
C ASP A 257 14.21 1.75 -2.58
N GLU A 258 14.70 2.20 -3.72
CA GLU A 258 15.73 3.26 -3.80
C GLU A 258 15.03 4.61 -3.59
N GLU A 259 14.30 4.76 -2.45
CA GLU A 259 13.80 6.07 -2.10
C GLU A 259 14.98 7.02 -1.91
N ASN A 260 14.82 8.23 -2.43
CA ASN A 260 15.81 9.26 -2.22
C ASN A 260 16.01 9.51 -0.74
N ASP A 261 17.27 9.50 -0.31
CA ASP A 261 17.60 9.95 1.02
C ASP A 261 17.59 11.48 1.03
N TYR A 262 16.69 12.03 1.84
CA TYR A 262 16.62 13.48 2.02
C TYR A 262 17.63 14.00 3.05
N GLU A 263 18.37 13.13 3.73
CA GLU A 263 19.43 13.58 4.64
C GLU A 263 20.52 14.35 3.90
N GLY A 264 20.99 15.41 4.54
CA GLY A 264 22.07 16.25 3.98
C GLY A 264 21.62 17.29 2.96
N THR A 265 20.37 17.24 2.47
CA THR A 265 19.81 18.32 1.66
C THR A 265 19.02 19.27 2.55
N PRO A 266 19.33 20.59 2.58
CA PRO A 266 18.54 21.55 3.32
C PRO A 266 17.07 21.48 2.94
N PHE A 267 16.19 21.54 3.94
CA PHE A 267 14.75 21.43 3.71
C PHE A 267 14.24 22.52 2.76
N GLU A 268 14.74 23.71 2.88
CA GLU A 268 14.40 24.90 2.10
C GLU A 268 14.77 24.75 0.61
N ASP A 269 15.82 23.98 0.31
CA ASP A 269 16.31 23.80 -1.04
C ASP A 269 15.50 22.76 -1.85
N ARG A 270 14.60 22.03 -1.19
CA ARG A 270 13.83 20.95 -1.83
C ARG A 270 12.54 21.43 -2.48
N PHE A 271 12.04 22.60 -2.09
CA PHE A 271 10.70 23.02 -2.45
C PHE A 271 10.68 24.45 -3.01
N THR A 272 9.81 24.66 -4.00
CA THR A 272 9.52 26.00 -4.50
C THR A 272 8.65 26.76 -3.48
N PRO A 273 8.69 28.11 -3.48
CA PRO A 273 7.80 28.91 -2.64
C PRO A 273 6.31 28.57 -2.80
N ALA A 274 5.89 28.24 -4.04
CA ALA A 274 4.51 27.84 -4.33
C ALA A 274 4.16 26.49 -3.67
N THR A 275 5.05 25.52 -3.69
CA THR A 275 4.86 24.22 -3.00
C THR A 275 4.71 24.43 -1.50
N VAL A 276 5.62 25.24 -0.92
CA VAL A 276 5.57 25.55 0.53
C VAL A 276 4.27 26.25 0.92
N ALA A 277 3.82 27.22 0.11
CA ALA A 277 2.57 27.93 0.36
C ALA A 277 1.36 26.98 0.31
N ASN A 278 1.30 26.11 -0.71
CA ASN A 278 0.24 25.13 -0.84
C ASN A 278 0.20 24.16 0.34
N ASP A 279 1.35 23.60 0.72
CA ASP A 279 1.46 22.66 1.85
C ASP A 279 1.08 23.33 3.17
N THR A 280 1.39 24.62 3.36
CA THR A 280 0.98 25.39 4.54
C THR A 280 -0.55 25.55 4.61
N ILE A 281 -1.18 25.83 3.47
CA ILE A 281 -2.65 25.92 3.37
C ILE A 281 -3.29 24.58 3.71
N ILE A 282 -2.79 23.49 3.15
CA ILE A 282 -3.28 22.14 3.43
C ILE A 282 -3.13 21.80 4.92
N ALA A 283 -1.97 22.05 5.50
CA ALA A 283 -1.73 21.78 6.91
C ALA A 283 -2.67 22.59 7.83
N ARG A 284 -2.93 23.86 7.51
CA ARG A 284 -3.91 24.69 8.22
C ARG A 284 -5.32 24.13 8.11
N ALA A 285 -5.72 23.65 6.92
CA ALA A 285 -7.04 23.09 6.72
C ALA A 285 -7.27 21.85 7.59
N TYR A 286 -6.28 20.96 7.71
CA TYR A 286 -6.38 19.80 8.59
C TYR A 286 -6.50 20.20 10.06
N SER A 287 -5.70 21.14 10.53
CA SER A 287 -5.74 21.61 11.91
C SER A 287 -7.02 22.39 12.26
N ALA A 288 -7.75 22.87 11.25
CA ALA A 288 -8.93 23.72 11.45
C ALA A 288 -10.26 22.97 11.56
N ALA A 289 -10.32 21.72 11.08
CA ALA A 289 -11.57 21.01 10.90
C ALA A 289 -12.26 20.68 12.24
N GLY A 290 -13.48 21.13 12.40
CA GLY A 290 -14.38 20.71 13.47
C GLY A 290 -14.11 21.28 14.87
N TYR A 291 -13.13 22.22 15.04
CA TYR A 291 -12.83 22.83 16.34
C TYR A 291 -13.55 24.16 16.54
N THR A 292 -14.05 24.36 17.76
CA THR A 292 -14.64 25.61 18.23
C THR A 292 -14.10 25.96 19.64
N LYS A 293 -14.08 27.22 19.99
CA LYS A 293 -13.76 27.61 21.36
C LYS A 293 -15.02 27.52 22.24
N ASN A 294 -14.87 26.93 23.42
CA ASN A 294 -15.91 26.96 24.44
C ASN A 294 -15.99 28.33 25.12
N SER A 295 -16.93 28.50 26.07
CA SER A 295 -17.11 29.75 26.84
C SER A 295 -15.88 30.17 27.66
N SER A 296 -14.97 29.23 27.93
CA SER A 296 -13.71 29.50 28.65
C SER A 296 -12.54 29.78 27.71
N GLY A 297 -12.77 29.88 26.38
CA GLY A 297 -11.75 30.12 25.38
C GLY A 297 -10.90 28.89 25.01
N VAL A 298 -11.22 27.71 25.53
CA VAL A 298 -10.50 26.46 25.26
C VAL A 298 -11.02 25.83 23.98
N TRP A 299 -10.12 25.35 23.12
CA TRP A 299 -10.47 24.63 21.92
C TRP A 299 -11.11 23.28 22.24
N GLN A 300 -12.24 23.00 21.62
CA GLN A 300 -12.96 21.73 21.73
C GLN A 300 -13.39 21.24 20.37
N LEU A 301 -13.30 19.93 20.15
CA LEU A 301 -13.88 19.30 18.99
C LEU A 301 -15.41 19.39 19.07
N ALA A 302 -16.04 19.94 18.03
CA ALA A 302 -17.49 20.01 17.97
C ALA A 302 -18.13 18.62 18.14
N PRO A 303 -19.23 18.49 18.91
CA PRO A 303 -19.82 17.17 19.20
C PRO A 303 -20.13 16.35 17.96
N ALA A 304 -20.61 16.99 16.89
CA ALA A 304 -20.88 16.32 15.61
C ALA A 304 -19.61 15.77 14.95
N ALA A 305 -18.52 16.56 14.93
CA ALA A 305 -17.23 16.14 14.39
C ALA A 305 -16.62 15.01 15.23
N ARG A 306 -16.72 15.08 16.57
CA ARG A 306 -16.31 14.00 17.46
C ARG A 306 -17.09 12.71 17.20
N GLN A 307 -18.40 12.80 17.04
CA GLN A 307 -19.22 11.62 16.75
C GLN A 307 -18.89 11.01 15.39
N GLN A 308 -18.66 11.84 14.39
CA GLN A 308 -18.23 11.39 13.05
C GLN A 308 -16.88 10.65 13.13
N PHE A 309 -15.90 11.23 13.81
CA PHE A 309 -14.60 10.62 14.05
C PHE A 309 -14.72 9.27 14.77
N LEU A 310 -15.48 9.21 15.88
CA LEU A 310 -15.67 7.97 16.63
C LEU A 310 -16.39 6.89 15.81
N ASN A 311 -17.39 7.26 15.01
CA ASN A 311 -18.09 6.35 14.13
C ASN A 311 -17.16 5.77 13.06
N TYR A 312 -16.28 6.60 12.50
CA TYR A 312 -15.25 6.14 11.58
C TYR A 312 -14.27 5.19 12.26
N ALA A 313 -13.64 5.62 13.35
CA ALA A 313 -12.64 4.83 14.06
C ALA A 313 -13.21 3.49 14.57
N LYS A 314 -14.49 3.49 15.00
CA LYS A 314 -15.19 2.25 15.40
C LYS A 314 -15.32 1.25 14.27
N ARG A 315 -15.52 1.72 13.03
CA ARG A 315 -15.71 0.88 11.84
C ARG A 315 -14.42 0.55 11.09
N ALA A 316 -13.34 1.26 11.40
CA ALA A 316 -12.08 1.18 10.66
C ALA A 316 -11.49 -0.24 10.64
N PHE A 317 -11.61 -0.96 11.75
CA PHE A 317 -11.04 -2.30 11.89
C PHE A 317 -12.05 -3.27 12.51
N PRO A 318 -11.91 -4.59 12.24
CA PRO A 318 -12.66 -5.62 12.94
C PRO A 318 -12.42 -5.57 14.45
N ASP A 319 -13.41 -5.91 15.25
CA ASP A 319 -13.31 -5.87 16.71
C ASP A 319 -12.16 -6.73 17.26
N GLN A 320 -11.86 -7.84 16.61
CA GLN A 320 -10.76 -8.73 16.99
C GLN A 320 -9.38 -8.12 16.73
N LEU A 321 -9.27 -7.20 15.77
CA LEU A 321 -8.01 -6.55 15.44
C LEU A 321 -7.74 -5.32 16.32
N LYS A 322 -8.79 -4.64 16.82
CA LYS A 322 -8.67 -3.42 17.63
C LYS A 322 -7.68 -3.52 18.79
N PRO A 323 -7.81 -4.51 19.70
CA PRO A 323 -6.91 -4.61 20.85
C PRO A 323 -5.45 -4.93 20.47
N ARG A 324 -5.20 -5.33 19.22
CA ARG A 324 -3.88 -5.65 18.67
C ARG A 324 -3.35 -4.54 17.75
N THR A 325 -4.04 -3.41 17.66
CA THR A 325 -3.69 -2.33 16.74
C THR A 325 -3.08 -1.16 17.51
N LEU A 326 -1.92 -0.73 17.04
CA LEU A 326 -1.26 0.51 17.47
C LEU A 326 -1.45 1.57 16.38
N ILE A 327 -2.14 2.65 16.72
CA ILE A 327 -2.34 3.81 15.86
C ILE A 327 -1.24 4.84 16.13
N LEU A 328 -0.47 5.18 15.11
CA LEU A 328 0.54 6.22 15.16
C LEU A 328 -0.06 7.52 14.63
N ILE A 329 -0.08 8.57 15.43
CA ILE A 329 -0.57 9.88 15.01
C ILE A 329 0.62 10.68 14.48
N SER A 330 0.62 10.94 13.16
CA SER A 330 1.68 11.67 12.48
C SER A 330 1.48 13.17 12.59
N ARG A 331 2.56 13.91 12.85
CA ARG A 331 2.59 15.37 12.88
C ARG A 331 3.15 15.94 11.58
N ASN A 332 2.74 17.16 11.26
CA ASN A 332 3.38 17.93 10.21
C ASN A 332 4.76 18.44 10.65
N SER A 333 5.67 18.63 9.70
CA SER A 333 7.00 19.21 9.95
C SER A 333 6.92 20.58 10.63
N PRO A 334 7.78 20.85 11.62
CA PRO A 334 7.90 22.16 12.25
C PRO A 334 8.15 23.30 11.25
N PHE A 335 8.77 23.04 10.11
CA PHE A 335 8.94 24.01 9.05
C PHE A 335 7.62 24.66 8.61
N TYR A 336 6.53 23.91 8.61
CA TYR A 336 5.20 24.40 8.26
C TYR A 336 4.44 24.88 9.50
N THR A 337 4.48 24.11 10.58
CA THR A 337 3.66 24.42 11.76
C THR A 337 4.15 25.66 12.53
N GLN A 338 5.44 25.98 12.48
CA GLN A 338 5.95 27.23 13.07
C GLN A 338 5.43 28.48 12.37
N LYS A 339 4.90 28.37 11.14
CA LYS A 339 4.24 29.46 10.39
C LYS A 339 2.77 29.65 10.77
N PHE A 340 2.23 28.79 11.62
CA PHE A 340 0.89 28.92 12.13
C PHE A 340 0.84 29.97 13.26
N GLU A 341 -0.27 30.66 13.38
CA GLU A 341 -0.56 31.48 14.55
C GLU A 341 -0.56 30.60 15.81
N PRO A 342 -0.23 31.17 17.01
CA PRO A 342 -0.19 30.40 18.24
C PRO A 342 -1.46 29.61 18.50
N GLU A 343 -2.62 30.19 18.29
CA GLU A 343 -3.92 29.54 18.47
C GLU A 343 -4.12 28.32 17.56
N LEU A 344 -3.59 28.37 16.34
CA LEU A 344 -3.68 27.24 15.42
C LEU A 344 -2.77 26.09 15.86
N ARG A 345 -1.61 26.40 16.44
CA ARG A 345 -0.71 25.37 17.00
C ARG A 345 -1.31 24.70 18.22
N GLU A 346 -1.91 25.48 19.15
CA GLU A 346 -2.62 24.91 20.30
C GLU A 346 -3.75 23.98 19.87
N ARG A 347 -4.49 24.35 18.84
CA ARG A 347 -5.56 23.54 18.29
C ARG A 347 -5.05 22.27 17.63
N ASP A 348 -3.90 22.32 16.92
CA ASP A 348 -3.26 21.14 16.33
C ASP A 348 -2.83 20.15 17.43
N ASP A 349 -2.24 20.65 18.51
CA ASP A 349 -1.89 19.83 19.67
C ASP A 349 -3.14 19.21 20.34
N GLN A 350 -4.22 19.98 20.50
CA GLN A 350 -5.48 19.47 21.02
C GLN A 350 -6.08 18.38 20.11
N ALA A 351 -6.01 18.59 18.79
CA ALA A 351 -6.49 17.62 17.81
C ALA A 351 -5.76 16.29 17.90
N ILE A 352 -4.47 16.30 18.17
CA ILE A 352 -3.68 15.09 18.39
C ILE A 352 -4.14 14.36 19.66
N GLN A 353 -4.33 15.09 20.76
CA GLN A 353 -4.81 14.50 22.02
C GLN A 353 -6.22 13.91 21.87
N ASP A 354 -7.15 14.62 21.26
CA ASP A 354 -8.50 14.12 21.01
C ASP A 354 -8.51 12.88 20.11
N THR A 355 -7.56 12.80 19.17
CA THR A 355 -7.39 11.62 18.31
C THR A 355 -6.90 10.42 19.13
N ILE A 356 -5.89 10.59 19.98
CA ILE A 356 -5.40 9.54 20.89
C ILE A 356 -6.54 9.04 21.77
N GLU A 357 -7.18 9.94 22.51
CA GLU A 357 -8.27 9.59 23.42
C GLU A 357 -9.42 8.88 22.71
N GLY A 358 -9.78 9.33 21.52
CA GLY A 358 -10.85 8.70 20.75
C GLY A 358 -10.52 7.28 20.30
N TYR A 359 -9.30 7.01 19.88
CA TYR A 359 -8.87 5.64 19.54
C TYR A 359 -8.75 4.77 20.81
N GLU A 360 -8.17 5.29 21.90
CA GLU A 360 -8.05 4.54 23.16
C GLU A 360 -9.42 4.21 23.77
N GLN A 361 -10.39 5.13 23.71
CA GLN A 361 -11.78 4.88 24.10
C GLN A 361 -12.43 3.71 23.33
N LEU A 362 -11.99 3.45 22.12
CA LEU A 362 -12.48 2.37 21.26
C LEU A 362 -11.68 1.06 21.39
N GLY A 363 -10.70 1.01 22.30
CA GLY A 363 -9.89 -0.19 22.59
C GLY A 363 -8.65 -0.35 21.73
N TYR A 364 -8.21 0.69 21.01
CA TYR A 364 -6.91 0.72 20.34
C TYR A 364 -5.82 1.18 21.29
N SER A 365 -4.57 0.89 20.95
CA SER A 365 -3.43 1.63 21.47
C SER A 365 -3.11 2.80 20.53
N ALA A 366 -2.75 3.95 21.06
CA ALA A 366 -2.41 5.11 20.26
C ALA A 366 -1.12 5.80 20.73
N LEU A 367 -0.43 6.49 19.82
CA LEU A 367 0.86 7.13 20.09
C LEU A 367 1.04 8.38 19.22
N ASP A 368 1.34 9.52 19.86
CA ASP A 368 1.87 10.72 19.20
C ASP A 368 3.34 10.49 18.82
N THR A 369 3.64 10.40 17.52
CA THR A 369 4.96 10.01 17.04
C THR A 369 5.86 11.17 16.65
N GLY A 370 5.33 12.38 16.56
CA GLY A 370 6.10 13.55 16.09
C GLY A 370 6.50 14.56 17.16
N ARG A 371 6.22 14.27 18.43
CA ARG A 371 6.56 15.20 19.52
C ARG A 371 8.08 15.34 19.66
N GLY A 372 8.57 16.58 19.61
CA GLY A 372 10.00 16.90 19.73
C GLY A 372 10.83 16.65 18.46
N TYR A 373 10.18 16.37 17.34
CA TYR A 373 10.88 16.30 16.07
C TYR A 373 11.25 17.70 15.58
N THR A 374 12.34 17.79 14.85
CA THR A 374 12.89 19.00 14.26
C THR A 374 12.66 19.02 12.75
N ILE A 375 13.00 20.12 12.08
CA ILE A 375 12.91 20.25 10.63
C ILE A 375 13.75 19.17 9.93
N GLN A 376 14.93 18.83 10.47
CA GLN A 376 15.84 17.85 9.92
C GLN A 376 15.30 16.42 9.96
N ASP A 377 14.31 16.14 10.80
CA ASP A 377 13.67 14.84 10.88
C ASP A 377 12.68 14.60 9.73
N TYR A 378 12.38 15.62 8.93
CA TYR A 378 11.41 15.55 7.85
C TYR A 378 12.07 15.74 6.48
N GLY A 379 11.63 14.94 5.53
CA GLY A 379 11.95 15.08 4.12
C GLY A 379 11.06 16.08 3.38
N ASP A 380 9.83 16.22 3.83
CA ASP A 380 8.83 17.17 3.35
C ASP A 380 7.84 17.51 4.47
N ARG A 381 6.60 17.86 4.15
CA ARG A 381 5.58 18.22 5.15
C ARG A 381 5.33 17.10 6.16
N THR A 382 5.38 15.84 5.77
CA THR A 382 4.95 14.70 6.58
C THR A 382 5.88 13.49 6.54
N HIS A 383 6.64 13.32 5.46
CA HIS A 383 7.56 12.20 5.32
C HIS A 383 8.85 12.44 6.11
N LEU A 384 9.37 11.38 6.69
CA LEU A 384 10.53 11.45 7.56
C LEU A 384 11.83 11.15 6.79
N THR A 385 12.92 11.80 7.19
CA THR A 385 14.29 11.38 6.83
C THR A 385 14.64 10.08 7.57
N SER A 386 15.80 9.49 7.26
CA SER A 386 16.32 8.34 8.02
C SER A 386 16.49 8.64 9.51
N THR A 387 16.91 9.87 9.87
CA THR A 387 17.01 10.33 11.26
C THR A 387 15.63 10.40 11.93
N GLY A 388 14.64 11.00 11.26
CA GLY A 388 13.26 11.03 11.74
C GLY A 388 12.67 9.62 11.85
N GLY A 389 12.95 8.75 10.89
CA GLY A 389 12.59 7.34 10.91
C GLY A 389 13.19 6.58 12.09
N ALA A 390 14.46 6.83 12.42
CA ALA A 390 15.10 6.23 13.61
C ALA A 390 14.42 6.66 14.91
N LYS A 391 14.02 7.93 15.03
CA LYS A 391 13.22 8.43 16.17
C LYS A 391 11.84 7.75 16.21
N LEU A 392 11.17 7.60 15.07
CA LEU A 392 9.90 6.89 14.97
C LEU A 392 10.03 5.45 15.48
N ALA A 393 11.06 4.73 15.08
CA ALA A 393 11.33 3.38 15.56
C ALA A 393 11.55 3.35 17.08
N ALA A 394 12.35 4.29 17.61
CA ALA A 394 12.68 4.38 19.02
C ALA A 394 11.47 4.64 19.92
N VAL A 395 10.51 5.49 19.48
CA VAL A 395 9.29 5.78 20.27
C VAL A 395 8.23 4.69 20.11
N THR A 396 8.23 3.99 18.98
CA THR A 396 7.25 2.94 18.67
C THR A 396 7.57 1.61 19.34
N ALA A 397 8.83 1.22 19.41
CA ALA A 397 9.26 -0.07 19.97
C ALA A 397 8.77 -0.33 21.41
N PRO A 398 8.90 0.60 22.37
CA PRO A 398 8.41 0.40 23.75
C PRO A 398 6.88 0.20 23.79
N LYS A 399 6.13 0.87 22.92
CA LYS A 399 4.66 0.71 22.83
C LYS A 399 4.27 -0.67 22.28
N ILE A 400 5.01 -1.19 21.31
CA ILE A 400 4.82 -2.55 20.79
C ILE A 400 5.10 -3.58 21.89
N GLN A 401 6.20 -3.41 22.65
CA GLN A 401 6.56 -4.30 23.74
C GLN A 401 5.51 -4.28 24.86
N ALA A 402 5.03 -3.09 25.24
CA ALA A 402 3.96 -2.93 26.22
C ALA A 402 2.67 -3.62 25.75
N LEU A 403 2.28 -3.40 24.47
CA LEU A 403 1.10 -4.03 23.89
C LEU A 403 1.25 -5.56 23.82
N ALA A 404 2.41 -6.07 23.41
CA ALA A 404 2.71 -7.51 23.40
C ALA A 404 2.59 -8.12 24.80
N ASN A 405 3.08 -7.42 25.83
CA ASN A 405 2.95 -7.86 27.23
C ASN A 405 1.48 -7.85 27.68
N GLN A 406 0.74 -6.80 27.39
CA GLN A 406 -0.70 -6.69 27.70
C GLN A 406 -1.51 -7.83 27.06
N LEU A 407 -1.17 -8.20 25.83
CA LEU A 407 -1.80 -9.31 25.08
C LEU A 407 -1.30 -10.70 25.53
N GLY A 408 -0.34 -10.77 26.46
CA GLY A 408 0.20 -12.03 26.96
C GLY A 408 1.16 -12.75 26.01
N TYR A 409 1.71 -12.04 24.98
CA TYR A 409 2.59 -12.64 23.98
C TYR A 409 4.02 -12.86 24.47
N LEU A 410 4.42 -12.24 25.57
CA LEU A 410 5.76 -12.31 26.15
C LEU A 410 5.93 -13.37 27.25
N LYS A 411 4.86 -14.10 27.55
CA LYS A 411 4.85 -15.18 28.54
C LYS A 411 5.52 -16.44 28.01
#